data_bd3a49cd2285de486420c80b874fa6c5
#
_entry.id   bd3a49cd2285de486420c80b874fa6c5
#
_cell.length_a   1.000
_cell.length_b   1.000
_cell.length_c   1.000
_cell.angle_alpha   90.00
_cell.angle_beta   90.00
_cell.angle_gamma   90.00
#
_symmetry.space_group_name_H-M   'P 1'
#
loop_
_entity.id
_entity.type
_entity.pdbx_description
1 polymer ?
#
loop_
_entity_poly.entity_id
_entity_poly.type
_entity_poly.pdbx_seq_one_letter_code
_entity_poly.pdbx_strand_id
1 'polypeptide(L)'
;MINNTEINGYLIDTFNQYDLEVGKTQGICPVCSHTRKPENKKQKCASYDWERGLGTCHNCDKTFQLHTYQRKGGSDRIYVRPQTPEFVKEVSTKVEEWFKSRGISKDTLKALKVTEGLEFMPQTGKTENAIHFNYYMGDQLINVKYRDGRKNFKLYKGAEKVFYNINGIVGYDYCVIVEGEMDALSLYEAGIDNVVSVPN
;
A
#
# COMPACT_ATOMS: atom_id res chain seq x y z
N MET A 1 16.17 -27.05 8.33
CA MET A 1 17.52 -26.50 8.09
C MET A 1 17.34 -25.13 7.52
N ILE A 2 17.80 -24.09 8.21
CA ILE A 2 17.77 -22.70 7.72
C ILE A 2 19.03 -22.57 6.89
N ASN A 3 18.86 -22.59 5.57
CA ASN A 3 19.98 -22.48 4.64
C ASN A 3 20.39 -21.02 4.51
N ASN A 4 21.69 -20.76 4.63
CA ASN A 4 22.42 -19.54 4.25
C ASN A 4 21.60 -18.25 4.33
N THR A 5 21.61 -17.60 5.47
CA THR A 5 20.96 -16.30 5.64
C THR A 5 22.00 -15.20 5.53
N GLU A 6 21.82 -14.31 4.56
CA GLU A 6 22.61 -13.12 4.43
C GLU A 6 22.14 -12.08 5.47
N ILE A 7 23.05 -11.64 6.34
CA ILE A 7 22.78 -10.62 7.35
C ILE A 7 23.68 -9.42 7.05
N ASN A 8 23.08 -8.30 6.63
CA ASN A 8 23.80 -7.07 6.26
C ASN A 8 24.94 -7.30 5.26
N GLY A 9 24.74 -8.16 4.25
CA GLY A 9 25.78 -8.52 3.27
C GLY A 9 26.77 -9.58 3.71
N TYR A 10 26.60 -10.17 4.91
CA TYR A 10 27.41 -11.27 5.38
C TYR A 10 26.63 -12.57 5.36
N LEU A 11 27.14 -13.57 4.65
CA LEU A 11 26.65 -14.95 4.75
C LEU A 11 26.98 -15.51 6.12
N ILE A 12 25.96 -15.83 6.90
CA ILE A 12 26.12 -16.56 8.16
C ILE A 12 25.90 -18.04 7.87
N ASP A 13 27.00 -18.78 7.78
CA ASP A 13 27.00 -20.17 7.35
C ASP A 13 26.23 -21.11 8.27
N THR A 14 25.99 -20.72 9.53
CA THR A 14 25.22 -21.52 10.47
C THR A 14 24.62 -20.67 11.56
N PHE A 15 23.31 -20.59 11.62
CA PHE A 15 22.58 -20.07 12.81
C PHE A 15 22.91 -20.85 14.10
N ASN A 16 23.36 -22.10 13.99
CA ASN A 16 23.76 -22.94 15.11
C ASN A 16 24.97 -22.40 15.89
N GLN A 17 25.87 -21.60 15.27
CA GLN A 17 26.99 -20.98 15.97
C GLN A 17 26.56 -19.94 17.01
N TYR A 18 25.33 -19.44 16.93
CA TYR A 18 24.82 -18.36 17.76
C TYR A 18 23.69 -18.78 18.68
N ASP A 19 23.43 -20.09 18.86
CA ASP A 19 22.32 -20.62 19.64
C ASP A 19 20.98 -19.96 19.31
N LEU A 20 20.73 -19.71 18.01
CA LEU A 20 19.46 -19.17 17.56
C LEU A 20 18.41 -20.27 17.56
N GLU A 21 17.61 -20.32 18.60
CA GLU A 21 16.53 -21.28 18.71
C GLU A 21 15.33 -20.82 17.85
N VAL A 22 15.00 -21.60 16.83
CA VAL A 22 13.82 -21.35 16.00
C VAL A 22 12.56 -21.30 16.86
N GLY A 23 11.75 -20.27 16.69
CA GLY A 23 10.50 -20.06 17.42
C GLY A 23 10.65 -19.32 18.75
N LYS A 24 11.87 -19.07 19.26
CA LYS A 24 12.06 -18.18 20.40
C LYS A 24 11.96 -16.72 19.99
N THR A 25 11.37 -15.90 20.85
CA THR A 25 11.21 -14.44 20.59
C THR A 25 12.42 -13.62 21.02
N GLN A 26 13.35 -14.21 21.76
CA GLN A 26 14.57 -13.55 22.24
C GLN A 26 15.77 -14.48 22.15
N GLY A 27 16.93 -13.91 21.81
CA GLY A 27 18.16 -14.66 21.69
C GLY A 27 19.39 -13.77 21.61
N ILE A 28 20.53 -14.39 21.25
CA ILE A 28 21.78 -13.68 21.03
C ILE A 28 21.77 -12.99 19.69
N CYS A 29 22.54 -11.91 19.55
CA CYS A 29 22.64 -11.20 18.28
C CYS A 29 23.69 -11.88 17.37
N PRO A 30 23.33 -12.30 16.15
CA PRO A 30 24.30 -12.87 15.22
C PRO A 30 25.33 -11.85 14.72
N VAL A 31 25.04 -10.55 14.83
CA VAL A 31 25.95 -9.49 14.35
C VAL A 31 27.00 -9.12 15.40
N CYS A 32 26.64 -8.96 16.66
CA CYS A 32 27.58 -8.45 17.66
C CYS A 32 27.98 -9.45 18.77
N SER A 33 27.27 -10.56 18.96
CA SER A 33 27.54 -11.47 20.09
C SER A 33 28.95 -12.08 20.00
N HIS A 34 29.43 -12.40 18.80
CA HIS A 34 30.75 -13.01 18.60
C HIS A 34 31.91 -12.04 18.89
N THR A 35 31.72 -10.73 18.78
CA THR A 35 32.73 -9.70 19.05
C THR A 35 32.77 -9.21 20.49
N ARG A 36 31.82 -9.67 21.33
CA ARG A 36 31.72 -9.27 22.74
C ARG A 36 32.71 -9.99 23.60
N LYS A 37 32.91 -9.46 24.83
CA LYS A 37 33.71 -10.14 25.85
C LYS A 37 33.17 -11.56 26.14
N PRO A 38 34.00 -12.53 26.46
CA PRO A 38 33.60 -13.93 26.63
C PRO A 38 32.35 -14.13 27.52
N GLU A 39 32.27 -13.39 28.61
CA GLU A 39 31.16 -13.43 29.58
C GLU A 39 29.84 -12.94 29.01
N ASN A 40 29.87 -12.10 27.95
CA ASN A 40 28.70 -11.47 27.32
C ASN A 40 28.28 -12.10 25.98
N LYS A 41 29.06 -13.08 25.47
CA LYS A 41 28.78 -13.70 24.17
C LYS A 41 27.44 -14.41 24.10
N LYS A 42 26.99 -14.99 25.21
CA LYS A 42 25.72 -15.73 25.32
C LYS A 42 24.56 -14.89 25.86
N GLN A 43 24.78 -13.60 26.10
CA GLN A 43 23.73 -12.71 26.59
C GLN A 43 22.67 -12.46 25.52
N LYS A 44 21.41 -12.73 25.87
CA LYS A 44 20.26 -12.47 24.98
C LYS A 44 20.06 -10.97 24.85
N CYS A 45 20.36 -10.43 23.69
CA CYS A 45 20.30 -9.00 23.38
C CYS A 45 19.53 -8.69 22.10
N ALA A 46 18.89 -9.68 21.51
CA ALA A 46 18.10 -9.50 20.29
C ALA A 46 16.69 -10.05 20.45
N SER A 47 15.74 -9.37 19.85
CA SER A 47 14.35 -9.81 19.66
C SER A 47 14.18 -10.41 18.28
N TYR A 48 13.40 -11.48 18.15
CA TYR A 48 13.14 -12.19 16.91
C TYR A 48 11.67 -12.19 16.57
N ASP A 49 11.36 -11.84 15.34
CA ASP A 49 10.05 -12.01 14.68
C ASP A 49 10.20 -13.07 13.58
N TRP A 50 9.91 -14.31 13.93
CA TRP A 50 10.04 -15.43 13.01
C TRP A 50 8.98 -15.42 11.91
N GLU A 51 7.83 -14.80 12.15
CA GLU A 51 6.80 -14.67 11.13
C GLU A 51 7.25 -13.76 10.00
N ARG A 52 7.86 -12.62 10.33
CA ARG A 52 8.42 -11.66 9.37
C ARG A 52 9.84 -12.00 8.93
N GLY A 53 10.49 -12.93 9.61
CA GLY A 53 11.87 -13.31 9.34
C GLY A 53 12.89 -12.22 9.72
N LEU A 54 12.56 -11.39 10.74
CA LEU A 54 13.38 -10.26 11.14
C LEU A 54 13.85 -10.40 12.59
N GLY A 55 15.07 -9.94 12.86
CA GLY A 55 15.59 -9.78 14.20
C GLY A 55 16.14 -8.38 14.42
N THR A 56 16.04 -7.85 15.64
CA THR A 56 16.58 -6.55 16.01
C THR A 56 17.37 -6.68 17.31
N CYS A 57 18.61 -6.20 17.32
CA CYS A 57 19.48 -6.23 18.48
C CYS A 57 19.40 -4.93 19.27
N HIS A 58 19.10 -5.01 20.56
CA HIS A 58 19.04 -3.86 21.47
C HIS A 58 20.43 -3.39 21.98
N ASN A 59 21.51 -4.10 21.63
CA ASN A 59 22.87 -3.73 22.04
C ASN A 59 23.66 -3.02 20.94
N CYS A 60 23.43 -3.40 19.66
CA CYS A 60 24.13 -2.78 18.52
C CYS A 60 23.20 -2.09 17.53
N ASP A 61 21.90 -2.05 17.85
CA ASP A 61 20.82 -1.43 17.08
C ASP A 61 20.73 -1.90 15.61
N LYS A 62 21.29 -3.10 15.33
CA LYS A 62 21.24 -3.71 14.00
C LYS A 62 19.99 -4.56 13.85
N THR A 63 19.34 -4.40 12.72
CA THR A 63 18.31 -5.31 12.22
C THR A 63 18.96 -6.32 11.31
N PHE A 64 18.52 -7.57 11.38
CA PHE A 64 19.05 -8.67 10.56
C PHE A 64 17.92 -9.60 10.13
N GLN A 65 18.15 -10.31 9.04
CA GLN A 65 17.19 -11.26 8.48
C GLN A 65 17.40 -12.64 9.09
N LEU A 66 16.33 -13.25 9.64
CA LEU A 66 16.35 -14.60 10.20
C LEU A 66 16.14 -15.66 9.12
N HIS A 67 15.31 -15.35 8.14
CA HIS A 67 15.06 -16.15 6.95
C HIS A 67 14.50 -15.24 5.85
N THR A 68 14.62 -15.68 4.61
CA THR A 68 13.96 -14.98 3.50
C THR A 68 12.45 -15.00 3.73
N TYR A 69 11.85 -13.84 3.81
CA TYR A 69 10.40 -13.72 3.88
C TYR A 69 9.80 -14.28 2.59
N GLN A 70 9.38 -15.52 2.65
CA GLN A 70 8.48 -16.02 1.61
C GLN A 70 7.13 -15.39 1.92
N ARG A 71 6.71 -14.42 1.12
CA ARG A 71 5.28 -14.08 1.08
C ARG A 71 4.56 -15.42 0.99
N LYS A 72 3.84 -15.82 2.04
CA LYS A 72 2.86 -16.90 1.94
C LYS A 72 2.08 -16.55 0.70
N GLY A 73 2.23 -17.38 -0.34
CA GLY A 73 1.82 -17.08 -1.69
C GLY A 73 0.49 -16.37 -1.63
N GLY A 74 0.41 -15.21 -2.29
CA GLY A 74 -0.76 -14.36 -2.15
C GLY A 74 -1.93 -15.31 -2.26
N SER A 75 -2.76 -15.41 -1.23
CA SER A 75 -3.96 -16.23 -1.34
C SER A 75 -4.50 -15.94 -2.71
N ASP A 76 -4.89 -16.94 -3.47
CA ASP A 76 -5.62 -16.77 -4.74
C ASP A 76 -6.93 -16.02 -4.43
N ARG A 77 -6.79 -14.78 -3.99
CA ARG A 77 -7.92 -13.90 -3.73
C ARG A 77 -8.51 -13.61 -5.09
N ILE A 78 -9.61 -14.24 -5.35
CA ILE A 78 -10.44 -13.89 -6.50
C ILE A 78 -11.02 -12.50 -6.19
N TYR A 79 -10.45 -11.48 -6.83
CA TYR A 79 -10.98 -10.12 -6.72
C TYR A 79 -12.19 -9.96 -7.63
N VAL A 80 -13.19 -9.26 -7.15
CA VAL A 80 -14.33 -8.86 -7.96
C VAL A 80 -13.93 -7.62 -8.77
N ARG A 81 -14.16 -7.66 -10.08
CA ARG A 81 -13.91 -6.50 -10.94
C ARG A 81 -15.19 -5.67 -11.09
N PRO A 82 -15.13 -4.35 -10.87
CA PRO A 82 -16.24 -3.49 -11.21
C PRO A 82 -16.52 -3.60 -12.72
N GLN A 83 -17.80 -3.58 -13.12
CA GLN A 83 -18.12 -3.52 -14.53
C GLN A 83 -17.82 -2.11 -15.03
N THR A 84 -17.09 -2.01 -16.13
CA THR A 84 -16.91 -0.74 -16.82
C THR A 84 -18.29 -0.35 -17.39
N PRO A 85 -18.84 0.82 -17.03
CA PRO A 85 -20.11 1.26 -17.61
C PRO A 85 -19.99 1.33 -19.13
N GLU A 86 -20.98 0.82 -19.87
CA GLU A 86 -21.01 0.93 -21.34
C GLU A 86 -20.94 2.39 -21.81
N PHE A 87 -21.42 3.30 -20.99
CA PHE A 87 -21.32 4.74 -21.18
C PHE A 87 -20.67 5.38 -19.96
N VAL A 88 -19.49 5.96 -20.17
CA VAL A 88 -18.85 6.80 -19.14
C VAL A 88 -19.70 8.07 -19.03
N LYS A 89 -20.55 8.13 -18.02
CA LYS A 89 -21.34 9.32 -17.74
C LYS A 89 -20.40 10.39 -17.18
N GLU A 90 -20.20 11.45 -17.96
CA GLU A 90 -19.49 12.64 -17.45
C GLU A 90 -20.19 13.16 -16.18
N VAL A 91 -19.42 13.87 -15.36
CA VAL A 91 -19.98 14.51 -14.16
C VAL A 91 -21.01 15.57 -14.56
N SER A 92 -22.09 15.71 -13.78
CA SER A 92 -23.09 16.76 -13.98
C SER A 92 -22.49 18.15 -13.78
N THR A 93 -23.13 19.16 -14.32
CA THR A 93 -22.75 20.57 -14.12
C THR A 93 -22.60 20.92 -12.64
N LYS A 94 -23.49 20.42 -11.78
CA LYS A 94 -23.42 20.65 -10.34
C LYS A 94 -22.14 20.07 -9.71
N VAL A 95 -21.74 18.88 -10.10
CA VAL A 95 -20.52 18.24 -9.61
C VAL A 95 -19.30 18.92 -10.21
N GLU A 96 -19.33 19.28 -11.48
CA GLU A 96 -18.28 20.05 -12.14
C GLU A 96 -18.04 21.41 -11.45
N GLU A 97 -19.09 22.17 -11.15
CA GLU A 97 -19.02 23.43 -10.40
C GLU A 97 -18.43 23.24 -8.99
N TRP A 98 -18.80 22.15 -8.33
CA TRP A 98 -18.24 21.81 -7.03
C TRP A 98 -16.73 21.55 -7.09
N PHE A 99 -16.23 20.84 -8.10
CA PHE A 99 -14.80 20.65 -8.31
C PHE A 99 -14.10 21.95 -8.70
N LYS A 100 -14.72 22.74 -9.58
CA LYS A 100 -14.22 24.06 -10.00
C LYS A 100 -14.06 25.01 -8.81
N SER A 101 -14.98 24.99 -7.84
CA SER A 101 -14.85 25.77 -6.60
C SER A 101 -13.63 25.37 -5.74
N ARG A 102 -12.98 24.24 -6.05
CA ARG A 102 -11.76 23.74 -5.44
C ARG A 102 -10.53 23.88 -6.34
N GLY A 103 -10.67 24.62 -7.43
CA GLY A 103 -9.60 24.80 -8.40
C GLY A 103 -9.30 23.60 -9.27
N ILE A 104 -10.22 22.62 -9.38
CA ILE A 104 -10.04 21.43 -10.20
C ILE A 104 -10.89 21.56 -11.46
N SER A 105 -10.24 21.50 -12.63
CA SER A 105 -10.87 21.67 -13.93
C SER A 105 -11.58 20.40 -14.41
N LYS A 106 -12.46 20.57 -15.38
CA LYS A 106 -13.11 19.44 -16.08
C LYS A 106 -12.12 18.55 -16.80
N ASP A 107 -11.03 19.11 -17.30
CA ASP A 107 -10.00 18.35 -18.01
C ASP A 107 -9.27 17.39 -17.05
N THR A 108 -8.95 17.84 -15.83
CA THR A 108 -8.42 16.99 -14.78
C THR A 108 -9.39 15.86 -14.39
N LEU A 109 -10.70 16.16 -14.27
CA LEU A 109 -11.70 15.13 -14.00
C LEU A 109 -11.76 14.06 -15.10
N LYS A 110 -11.67 14.47 -16.37
CA LYS A 110 -11.62 13.55 -17.51
C LYS A 110 -10.32 12.74 -17.54
N ALA A 111 -9.18 13.40 -17.36
CA ALA A 111 -7.87 12.75 -17.36
C ALA A 111 -7.78 11.67 -16.28
N LEU A 112 -8.24 11.97 -15.06
CA LEU A 112 -8.25 11.05 -13.93
C LEU A 112 -9.54 10.20 -13.85
N LYS A 113 -10.36 10.20 -14.91
CA LYS A 113 -11.52 9.32 -15.10
C LYS A 113 -12.53 9.39 -13.94
N VAL A 114 -12.76 10.61 -13.41
CA VAL A 114 -13.81 10.85 -12.41
C VAL A 114 -15.17 10.85 -13.07
N THR A 115 -16.11 10.12 -12.48
CA THR A 115 -17.50 10.03 -12.98
C THR A 115 -18.49 10.23 -11.83
N GLU A 116 -19.77 10.19 -12.09
CA GLU A 116 -20.81 10.20 -11.06
C GLU A 116 -21.93 9.24 -11.40
N GLY A 117 -22.67 8.84 -10.38
CA GLY A 117 -23.85 7.98 -10.55
C GLY A 117 -24.56 7.73 -9.23
N LEU A 118 -25.71 7.05 -9.35
CA LEU A 118 -26.45 6.61 -8.16
C LEU A 118 -25.76 5.42 -7.53
N GLU A 119 -25.53 5.50 -6.21
CA GLU A 119 -24.85 4.45 -5.47
C GLU A 119 -25.45 4.29 -4.06
N PHE A 120 -25.64 3.04 -3.62
CA PHE A 120 -26.09 2.77 -2.27
C PHE A 120 -24.99 3.07 -1.27
N MET A 121 -25.26 3.97 -0.33
CA MET A 121 -24.31 4.37 0.71
C MET A 121 -24.71 3.74 2.05
N PRO A 122 -23.92 2.76 2.57
CA PRO A 122 -24.26 2.06 3.82
C PRO A 122 -24.41 2.98 5.03
N GLN A 123 -23.66 4.08 5.06
CA GLN A 123 -23.66 5.05 6.16
C GLN A 123 -25.02 5.80 6.28
N THR A 124 -25.71 5.97 5.17
CA THR A 124 -27.02 6.64 5.15
C THR A 124 -28.19 5.66 4.95
N GLY A 125 -27.89 4.42 4.52
CA GLY A 125 -28.90 3.41 4.16
C GLY A 125 -29.70 3.78 2.91
N LYS A 126 -29.20 4.70 2.07
CA LYS A 126 -29.91 5.22 0.89
C LYS A 126 -29.07 5.12 -0.36
N THR A 127 -29.76 5.09 -1.50
CA THR A 127 -29.13 5.29 -2.82
C THR A 127 -29.12 6.77 -3.10
N GLU A 128 -27.92 7.32 -3.25
CA GLU A 128 -27.67 8.76 -3.44
C GLU A 128 -26.70 8.96 -4.62
N ASN A 129 -26.69 10.18 -5.16
CA ASN A 129 -25.69 10.52 -6.18
C ASN A 129 -24.30 10.58 -5.52
N ALA A 130 -23.34 9.89 -6.10
CA ALA A 130 -21.99 9.80 -5.61
C ALA A 130 -20.99 10.12 -6.71
N ILE A 131 -19.86 10.72 -6.33
CA ILE A 131 -18.68 10.87 -7.16
C ILE A 131 -17.97 9.52 -7.15
N HIS A 132 -17.56 9.04 -8.32
CA HIS A 132 -16.81 7.82 -8.52
C HIS A 132 -15.37 8.16 -8.87
N PHE A 133 -14.44 7.81 -8.02
CA PHE A 133 -13.02 7.79 -8.33
C PHE A 133 -12.70 6.41 -8.89
N ASN A 134 -12.41 6.33 -10.18
CA ASN A 134 -12.21 5.08 -10.91
C ASN A 134 -10.72 4.73 -10.94
N TYR A 135 -10.36 3.58 -10.40
CA TYR A 135 -8.99 3.09 -10.32
C TYR A 135 -8.69 2.17 -11.49
N TYR A 136 -7.82 2.60 -12.37
CA TYR A 136 -7.42 1.83 -13.54
C TYR A 136 -5.98 1.31 -13.41
N MET A 137 -5.74 0.13 -13.96
CA MET A 137 -4.40 -0.39 -14.23
C MET A 137 -4.35 -0.78 -15.71
N GLY A 138 -3.54 -0.08 -16.50
CA GLY A 138 -3.71 -0.05 -17.95
C GLY A 138 -5.11 0.46 -18.32
N ASP A 139 -5.82 -0.27 -19.15
CA ASP A 139 -7.19 0.06 -19.55
C ASP A 139 -8.27 -0.64 -18.72
N GLN A 140 -7.86 -1.45 -17.74
CA GLN A 140 -8.78 -2.23 -16.93
C GLN A 140 -9.22 -1.46 -15.68
N LEU A 141 -10.53 -1.36 -15.45
CA LEU A 141 -11.09 -0.85 -14.20
C LEU A 141 -10.90 -1.88 -13.10
N ILE A 142 -10.11 -1.53 -12.09
CA ILE A 142 -9.72 -2.43 -10.99
C ILE A 142 -10.60 -2.22 -9.77
N ASN A 143 -10.89 -0.97 -9.43
CA ASN A 143 -11.66 -0.60 -8.25
C ASN A 143 -12.41 0.71 -8.49
N VAL A 144 -13.37 1.01 -7.64
CA VAL A 144 -14.07 2.30 -7.60
C VAL A 144 -14.21 2.71 -6.15
N LYS A 145 -13.86 3.96 -5.85
CA LYS A 145 -14.18 4.60 -4.57
C LYS A 145 -15.30 5.60 -4.78
N TYR A 146 -16.34 5.46 -3.99
CA TYR A 146 -17.53 6.28 -4.05
C TYR A 146 -17.51 7.32 -2.95
N ARG A 147 -17.95 8.53 -3.27
CA ARG A 147 -18.06 9.63 -2.31
C ARG A 147 -19.40 10.34 -2.50
N ASP A 148 -20.25 10.33 -1.48
CA ASP A 148 -21.52 11.08 -1.50
C ASP A 148 -21.34 12.57 -1.14
N GLY A 149 -22.44 13.33 -1.20
CA GLY A 149 -22.44 14.75 -0.87
C GLY A 149 -22.19 15.05 0.63
N ARG A 150 -22.31 14.07 1.51
CA ARG A 150 -22.08 14.17 2.96
C ARG A 150 -20.68 13.75 3.37
N LYS A 151 -19.81 13.46 2.40
CA LYS A 151 -18.44 13.03 2.64
C LYS A 151 -18.33 11.61 3.22
N ASN A 152 -19.33 10.75 2.96
CA ASN A 152 -19.20 9.33 3.22
C ASN A 152 -18.49 8.66 2.06
N PHE A 153 -17.71 7.62 2.37
CA PHE A 153 -16.90 6.88 1.40
C PHE A 153 -17.17 5.39 1.49
N LYS A 154 -17.06 4.71 0.37
CA LYS A 154 -16.93 3.26 0.30
C LYS A 154 -16.11 2.85 -0.91
N LEU A 155 -15.44 1.71 -0.83
CA LEU A 155 -14.83 1.05 -1.98
C LEU A 155 -15.79 0.01 -2.58
N TYR A 156 -15.59 -0.32 -3.85
CA TYR A 156 -16.30 -1.43 -4.48
C TYR A 156 -16.00 -2.73 -3.73
N LYS A 157 -17.06 -3.44 -3.32
CA LYS A 157 -16.93 -4.62 -2.45
C LYS A 157 -16.17 -5.76 -3.15
N GLY A 158 -15.11 -6.22 -2.52
CA GLY A 158 -14.31 -7.35 -3.00
C GLY A 158 -13.31 -6.99 -4.11
N ALA A 159 -13.22 -5.72 -4.51
CA ALA A 159 -12.24 -5.29 -5.50
C ALA A 159 -10.82 -5.25 -4.92
N GLU A 160 -9.84 -5.38 -5.80
CA GLU A 160 -8.43 -5.24 -5.47
C GLU A 160 -8.10 -3.80 -5.10
N LYS A 161 -7.29 -3.63 -4.06
CA LYS A 161 -6.80 -2.30 -3.66
C LYS A 161 -5.52 -1.99 -4.43
N VAL A 162 -5.60 -1.03 -5.32
CA VAL A 162 -4.46 -0.47 -6.06
C VAL A 162 -4.39 1.03 -5.80
N PHE A 163 -3.27 1.67 -6.10
CA PHE A 163 -3.18 3.12 -6.02
C PHE A 163 -4.09 3.78 -7.06
N TYR A 164 -4.75 4.88 -6.68
CA TYR A 164 -5.44 5.75 -7.62
C TYR A 164 -4.41 6.43 -8.53
N ASN A 165 -4.73 6.54 -9.82
CA ASN A 165 -3.83 7.05 -10.87
C ASN A 165 -2.50 6.28 -11.01
N ILE A 166 -2.48 4.97 -10.74
CA ILE A 166 -1.26 4.15 -10.86
C ILE A 166 -0.63 4.23 -12.27
N ASN A 167 -1.44 4.47 -13.30
CA ASN A 167 -0.94 4.62 -14.67
C ASN A 167 -0.11 5.90 -14.84
N GLY A 168 -0.33 6.93 -14.02
CA GLY A 168 0.36 8.22 -14.10
C GLY A 168 1.83 8.15 -13.72
N ILE A 169 2.29 7.06 -13.07
CA ILE A 169 3.70 6.92 -12.69
C ILE A 169 4.56 6.18 -13.72
N VAL A 170 3.94 5.69 -14.79
CA VAL A 170 4.66 4.94 -15.83
C VAL A 170 5.62 5.88 -16.59
N GLY A 171 6.89 5.52 -16.60
CA GLY A 171 7.94 6.32 -17.26
C GLY A 171 8.61 7.36 -16.36
N TYR A 172 8.24 7.46 -15.09
CA TYR A 172 8.90 8.32 -14.11
C TYR A 172 9.79 7.53 -13.15
N ASP A 173 10.93 8.11 -12.76
CA ASP A 173 11.86 7.53 -11.78
C ASP A 173 11.39 7.73 -10.33
N TYR A 174 10.39 8.57 -10.10
CA TYR A 174 9.79 8.87 -8.79
C TYR A 174 8.30 9.13 -8.94
N CYS A 175 7.58 9.06 -7.82
CA CYS A 175 6.18 9.48 -7.76
C CYS A 175 5.89 10.24 -6.48
N VAL A 176 4.80 11.01 -6.49
CA VAL A 176 4.24 11.66 -5.31
C VAL A 176 3.10 10.80 -4.79
N ILE A 177 3.15 10.43 -3.50
CA ILE A 177 2.11 9.63 -2.85
C ILE A 177 1.33 10.53 -1.89
N VAL A 178 0.00 10.54 -2.03
CA VAL A 178 -0.92 11.31 -1.17
C VAL A 178 -1.96 10.38 -0.53
N GLU A 179 -2.65 10.88 0.48
CA GLU A 179 -3.63 10.09 1.23
C GLU A 179 -5.00 9.98 0.54
N GLY A 180 -5.39 11.01 -0.21
CA GLY A 180 -6.72 11.11 -0.79
C GLY A 180 -6.75 11.40 -2.28
N GLU A 181 -7.83 10.98 -2.94
CA GLU A 181 -8.04 11.21 -4.36
C GLU A 181 -8.17 12.71 -4.68
N MET A 182 -8.74 13.49 -3.75
CA MET A 182 -8.85 14.94 -3.92
C MET A 182 -7.48 15.62 -3.94
N ASP A 183 -6.53 15.13 -3.15
CA ASP A 183 -5.17 15.65 -3.13
C ASP A 183 -4.44 15.28 -4.43
N ALA A 184 -4.68 14.05 -4.92
CA ALA A 184 -4.15 13.62 -6.22
C ALA A 184 -4.69 14.49 -7.37
N LEU A 185 -6.00 14.78 -7.38
CA LEU A 185 -6.61 15.69 -8.37
C LEU A 185 -6.01 17.09 -8.30
N SER A 186 -5.79 17.62 -7.09
CA SER A 186 -5.23 18.96 -6.90
C SER A 186 -3.78 19.07 -7.38
N LEU A 187 -2.97 18.03 -7.13
CA LEU A 187 -1.59 17.99 -7.61
C LEU A 187 -1.53 17.80 -9.13
N TYR A 188 -2.39 16.96 -9.68
CA TYR A 188 -2.51 16.78 -11.13
C TYR A 188 -2.89 18.10 -11.83
N GLU A 189 -3.86 18.83 -11.29
CA GLU A 189 -4.25 20.16 -11.78
C GLU A 189 -3.09 21.16 -11.73
N ALA A 190 -2.21 21.02 -10.74
CA ALA A 190 -1.00 21.84 -10.62
C ALA A 190 0.15 21.40 -11.54
N GLY A 191 -0.05 20.40 -12.40
CA GLY A 191 0.93 19.89 -13.35
C GLY A 191 1.85 18.79 -12.80
N ILE A 192 1.50 18.17 -11.67
CA ILE A 192 2.20 17.02 -11.09
C ILE A 192 1.40 15.76 -11.45
N ASP A 193 1.66 15.20 -12.61
CA ASP A 193 0.89 14.07 -13.19
C ASP A 193 1.32 12.70 -12.65
N ASN A 194 2.55 12.56 -12.15
CA ASN A 194 3.09 11.36 -11.51
C ASN A 194 2.66 11.21 -10.03
N VAL A 195 1.47 11.66 -9.69
CA VAL A 195 0.87 11.56 -8.36
C VAL A 195 -0.05 10.35 -8.26
N VAL A 196 -0.01 9.65 -7.14
CA VAL A 196 -0.91 8.55 -6.80
C VAL A 196 -1.50 8.75 -5.41
N SER A 197 -2.73 8.24 -5.17
CA SER A 197 -3.25 8.19 -3.80
C SER A 197 -3.42 6.76 -3.29
N VAL A 198 -3.31 6.61 -1.96
CA VAL A 198 -3.50 5.30 -1.30
C VAL A 198 -4.98 4.89 -1.31
N PRO A 199 -5.28 3.60 -1.51
CA PRO A 199 -6.65 3.08 -1.51
C PRO A 199 -7.12 2.83 -0.06
N ASN A 200 -7.54 3.86 0.64
CA ASN A 200 -8.02 3.80 2.03
C ASN A 200 -9.55 3.82 2.15
#